data_5f1e527611c48248ee4e261546421f4b
#
_entry.id   5f1e527611c48248ee4e261546421f4b
#
_cell.length_a   1.000
_cell.length_b   1.000
_cell.length_c   1.000
_cell.angle_alpha   90.00
_cell.angle_beta   90.00
_cell.angle_gamma   90.00
#
_symmetry.space_group_name_H-M   'P 1'
#
loop_
_entity.id
_entity.type
_entity.pdbx_description
1 polymer ?
#
loop_
_entity_poly.entity_id
_entity_poly.type
_entity_poly.pdbx_seq_one_letter_code
_entity_poly.pdbx_strand_id
1 'polypeptide(L)'
;MKHLIDPMDLSVEDIDRLLDRADDIAKNPEKYQEVCKHKKLATLFFEPSTRTRLSFEAAMLELGGSVLGFSSADSSSASKGESVADTARVIECYADIIAMRHPKEGAPFVASQYVNIPVINAGDGGHNHPTQTLTDLLTIRREKGRLNNFTIGFCGDLKFGRTVHSLIKALSRYEGINYILISPEELQIPEYLKKDVFEKKGITFTEVDKMEDVMPQLDILYMTRVQRERFFNEADYVRLKDSYILDMDKLRIAKEDLSILHPLPRVNEISVKVDNDPRACYFKQVLNGKHVRMALIMELLGVSADEH
;
A
#
# COMPACT_ATOMS: atom_id res chain seq x y z
N MET A 1 -11.46 -2.17 15.93
CA MET A 1 -10.73 -3.15 15.05
C MET A 1 -9.68 -3.85 15.88
N LYS A 2 -9.51 -5.19 15.74
CA LYS A 2 -8.47 -5.93 16.48
C LYS A 2 -7.20 -6.19 15.64
N HIS A 3 -7.37 -6.46 14.36
CA HIS A 3 -6.31 -6.75 13.39
C HIS A 3 -6.58 -6.01 12.10
N LEU A 4 -5.57 -5.79 11.24
CA LEU A 4 -5.75 -5.30 9.88
C LEU A 4 -5.14 -6.33 8.91
N ILE A 5 -5.95 -7.16 8.30
CA ILE A 5 -5.56 -8.24 7.38
C ILE A 5 -5.88 -7.89 5.94
N ASP A 6 -7.08 -7.38 5.70
CA ASP A 6 -7.58 -6.97 4.38
C ASP A 6 -7.93 -5.47 4.39
N PRO A 7 -7.74 -4.73 3.29
CA PRO A 7 -8.21 -3.34 3.20
C PRO A 7 -9.70 -3.18 3.50
N MET A 8 -10.49 -4.22 3.27
CA MET A 8 -11.95 -4.22 3.51
C MET A 8 -12.33 -4.45 4.98
N ASP A 9 -11.37 -4.73 5.87
CA ASP A 9 -11.59 -4.79 7.32
C ASP A 9 -11.92 -3.41 7.91
N LEU A 10 -11.60 -2.35 7.17
CA LEU A 10 -11.86 -0.96 7.54
C LEU A 10 -13.15 -0.46 6.88
N SER A 11 -14.03 0.16 7.64
CA SER A 11 -15.12 0.96 7.08
C SER A 11 -14.57 2.27 6.46
N VAL A 12 -15.39 3.00 5.70
CA VAL A 12 -15.00 4.33 5.18
C VAL A 12 -14.71 5.28 6.35
N GLU A 13 -15.53 5.24 7.39
CA GLU A 13 -15.37 6.05 8.60
C GLU A 13 -14.07 5.71 9.35
N ASP A 14 -13.68 4.43 9.40
CA ASP A 14 -12.39 4.02 9.98
C ASP A 14 -11.21 4.57 9.17
N ILE A 15 -11.31 4.51 7.84
CA ILE A 15 -10.31 5.09 6.95
C ILE A 15 -10.19 6.59 7.20
N ASP A 16 -11.30 7.32 7.16
CA ASP A 16 -11.29 8.78 7.34
C ASP A 16 -10.67 9.16 8.68
N ARG A 17 -11.03 8.46 9.76
CA ARG A 17 -10.45 8.67 11.10
C ARG A 17 -8.95 8.41 11.14
N LEU A 18 -8.47 7.35 10.47
CA LEU A 18 -7.03 7.05 10.38
C LEU A 18 -6.28 8.11 9.57
N LEU A 19 -6.86 8.56 8.46
CA LEU A 19 -6.27 9.59 7.63
C LEU A 19 -6.23 10.95 8.36
N ASP A 20 -7.28 11.31 9.10
CA ASP A 20 -7.32 12.55 9.92
C ASP A 20 -6.25 12.51 11.01
N ARG A 21 -6.12 11.38 11.70
CA ARG A 21 -5.05 11.18 12.69
C ARG A 21 -3.66 11.28 12.06
N ALA A 22 -3.47 10.70 10.86
CA ALA A 22 -2.20 10.81 10.14
C ALA A 22 -1.87 12.27 9.74
N ASP A 23 -2.87 13.07 9.45
CA ASP A 23 -2.72 14.50 9.17
C ASP A 23 -2.37 15.29 10.44
N ASP A 24 -2.98 14.96 11.58
CA ASP A 24 -2.65 15.59 12.86
C ASP A 24 -1.23 15.24 13.32
N ILE A 25 -0.83 13.96 13.19
CA ILE A 25 0.55 13.51 13.46
C ILE A 25 1.57 14.31 12.62
N ALA A 26 1.28 14.50 11.34
CA ALA A 26 2.18 15.25 10.45
C ALA A 26 2.31 16.72 10.81
N LYS A 27 1.25 17.34 11.36
CA LYS A 27 1.20 18.75 11.75
C LYS A 27 1.79 18.99 13.16
N ASN A 28 1.62 18.04 14.06
CA ASN A 28 1.94 18.16 15.48
C ASN A 28 2.78 16.97 15.97
N PRO A 29 3.94 16.65 15.35
CA PRO A 29 4.68 15.43 15.64
C PRO A 29 5.13 15.32 17.09
N GLU A 30 5.44 16.42 17.77
CA GLU A 30 5.86 16.45 19.17
C GLU A 30 4.79 15.93 20.15
N LYS A 31 3.51 16.07 19.80
CA LYS A 31 2.37 15.58 20.58
C LYS A 31 2.37 14.04 20.68
N TYR A 32 3.03 13.36 19.75
CA TYR A 32 2.93 11.92 19.57
C TYR A 32 4.17 11.12 20.00
N GLN A 33 5.26 11.80 20.40
CA GLN A 33 6.57 11.19 20.64
C GLN A 33 6.63 10.19 21.80
N GLU A 34 5.66 10.15 22.67
CA GLU A 34 5.64 9.26 23.83
C GLU A 34 4.38 8.35 23.91
N VAL A 35 3.48 8.43 22.93
CA VAL A 35 2.18 7.73 22.99
C VAL A 35 2.32 6.21 22.98
N CYS A 36 3.41 5.66 22.44
CA CYS A 36 3.73 4.23 22.48
C CYS A 36 4.87 3.90 23.44
N LYS A 37 5.16 4.75 24.43
CA LYS A 37 6.17 4.49 25.45
C LYS A 37 5.96 3.12 26.10
N HIS A 38 7.03 2.33 26.20
CA HIS A 38 7.00 0.95 26.70
C HIS A 38 6.27 -0.08 25.82
N LYS A 39 5.73 0.30 24.64
CA LYS A 39 5.16 -0.62 23.67
C LYS A 39 6.22 -1.13 22.71
N LYS A 40 6.03 -2.35 22.20
CA LYS A 40 6.95 -3.01 21.28
C LYS A 40 6.21 -3.48 20.03
N LEU A 41 6.71 -3.08 18.87
CA LEU A 41 6.29 -3.60 17.56
C LEU A 41 7.24 -4.73 17.14
N ALA A 42 6.67 -5.88 16.81
CA ALA A 42 7.42 -6.95 16.12
C ALA A 42 7.25 -6.83 14.60
N THR A 43 8.37 -6.68 13.88
CA THR A 43 8.40 -6.71 12.40
C THR A 43 8.86 -8.09 11.93
N LEU A 44 7.90 -8.94 11.52
CA LEU A 44 8.14 -10.32 11.11
C LEU A 44 8.12 -10.40 9.58
N PHE A 45 9.27 -10.21 8.96
CA PHE A 45 9.41 -10.17 7.50
C PHE A 45 10.02 -11.47 6.98
N PHE A 46 9.17 -12.41 6.57
CA PHE A 46 9.57 -13.70 5.99
C PHE A 46 10.04 -13.57 4.54
N GLU A 47 9.72 -12.47 3.89
CA GLU A 47 10.32 -12.08 2.61
C GLU A 47 10.89 -10.65 2.70
N PRO A 48 11.99 -10.34 1.98
CA PRO A 48 12.62 -9.02 2.03
C PRO A 48 11.68 -7.89 1.61
N SER A 49 11.61 -6.83 2.39
CA SER A 49 10.93 -5.58 2.05
C SER A 49 11.51 -4.41 2.82
N THR A 50 12.49 -3.74 2.24
CA THR A 50 13.21 -2.64 2.90
C THR A 50 12.27 -1.49 3.29
N ARG A 51 11.50 -0.96 2.33
CA ARG A 51 10.65 0.21 2.57
C ARG A 51 9.56 -0.03 3.60
N THR A 52 8.80 -1.12 3.44
CA THR A 52 7.67 -1.40 4.34
C THR A 52 8.16 -1.66 5.76
N ARG A 53 9.23 -2.43 5.93
CA ARG A 53 9.82 -2.70 7.22
C ARG A 53 10.30 -1.43 7.90
N LEU A 54 11.18 -0.67 7.24
CA LEU A 54 11.73 0.57 7.79
C LEU A 54 10.63 1.60 8.08
N SER A 55 9.56 1.65 7.28
CA SER A 55 8.43 2.54 7.53
C SER A 55 7.67 2.17 8.80
N PHE A 56 7.45 0.88 9.09
CA PHE A 56 6.84 0.43 10.35
C PHE A 56 7.75 0.69 11.54
N GLU A 57 9.04 0.40 11.41
CA GLU A 57 10.01 0.63 12.46
C GLU A 57 10.15 2.12 12.79
N ALA A 58 10.29 2.98 11.77
CA ALA A 58 10.32 4.42 11.95
C ALA A 58 9.02 4.94 12.59
N ALA A 59 7.85 4.45 12.16
CA ALA A 59 6.57 4.83 12.73
C ALA A 59 6.49 4.52 14.24
N MET A 60 6.90 3.32 14.65
CA MET A 60 6.88 2.93 16.06
C MET A 60 7.89 3.71 16.90
N LEU A 61 9.09 3.94 16.37
CA LEU A 61 10.14 4.71 17.06
C LEU A 61 9.74 6.18 17.25
N GLU A 62 9.11 6.80 16.24
CA GLU A 62 8.62 8.18 16.36
C GLU A 62 7.43 8.32 17.34
N LEU A 63 6.71 7.24 17.59
CA LEU A 63 5.69 7.18 18.64
C LEU A 63 6.26 6.90 20.05
N GLY A 64 7.59 6.82 20.19
CA GLY A 64 8.27 6.55 21.46
C GLY A 64 8.30 5.08 21.87
N GLY A 65 7.91 4.17 21.01
CA GLY A 65 7.97 2.72 21.23
C GLY A 65 9.31 2.11 20.86
N SER A 66 9.36 0.79 20.88
CA SER A 66 10.54 -0.01 20.53
C SER A 66 10.19 -1.03 19.45
N VAL A 67 11.21 -1.53 18.76
CA VAL A 67 11.04 -2.50 17.67
C VAL A 67 11.91 -3.72 17.89
N LEU A 68 11.41 -4.88 17.46
CA LEU A 68 12.14 -6.14 17.39
C LEU A 68 11.66 -6.92 16.17
N GLY A 69 12.42 -7.92 15.71
CA GLY A 69 11.97 -8.72 14.59
C GLY A 69 13.11 -9.25 13.73
N PHE A 70 12.76 -9.71 12.53
CA PHE A 70 13.67 -10.24 11.53
C PHE A 70 13.29 -9.80 10.11
N SER A 71 14.26 -9.88 9.18
CA SER A 71 14.12 -9.37 7.80
C SER A 71 14.01 -10.45 6.72
N SER A 72 14.15 -11.73 7.09
CA SER A 72 14.03 -12.87 6.19
C SER A 72 13.67 -14.14 6.97
N ALA A 73 13.05 -15.12 6.28
CA ALA A 73 12.79 -16.44 6.87
C ALA A 73 14.06 -17.13 7.34
N ASP A 74 15.18 -16.98 6.60
CA ASP A 74 16.46 -17.60 6.90
C ASP A 74 17.07 -17.13 8.23
N SER A 75 16.75 -15.92 8.66
CA SER A 75 17.19 -15.34 9.94
C SER A 75 16.24 -15.64 11.10
N SER A 76 15.25 -16.54 10.90
CA SER A 76 14.24 -16.90 11.90
C SER A 76 14.12 -18.40 12.08
N SER A 77 13.36 -18.82 13.10
CA SER A 77 13.05 -20.25 13.37
C SER A 77 12.22 -20.90 12.26
N ALA A 78 11.63 -20.12 11.33
CA ALA A 78 10.96 -20.65 10.15
C ALA A 78 11.89 -21.51 9.29
N SER A 79 13.18 -21.18 9.23
CA SER A 79 14.19 -21.99 8.54
C SER A 79 14.35 -23.42 9.11
N LYS A 80 13.91 -23.63 10.36
CA LYS A 80 13.90 -24.92 11.05
C LYS A 80 12.53 -25.62 10.96
N GLY A 81 11.55 -25.04 10.24
CA GLY A 81 10.22 -25.60 10.09
C GLY A 81 9.19 -25.12 11.11
N GLU A 82 9.47 -24.08 11.91
CA GLU A 82 8.48 -23.49 12.82
C GLU A 82 7.28 -22.93 12.05
N SER A 83 6.08 -23.22 12.53
CA SER A 83 4.85 -22.74 11.92
C SER A 83 4.62 -21.24 12.15
N VAL A 84 3.86 -20.59 11.25
CA VAL A 84 3.44 -19.19 11.44
C VAL A 84 2.68 -19.01 12.77
N ALA A 85 1.84 -19.99 13.16
CA ALA A 85 1.09 -19.94 14.39
C ALA A 85 2.00 -19.97 15.62
N ASP A 86 3.02 -20.85 15.64
CA ASP A 86 3.95 -20.96 16.76
C ASP A 86 4.86 -19.72 16.82
N THR A 87 5.37 -19.25 15.69
CA THR A 87 6.12 -18.00 15.64
C THR A 87 5.30 -16.84 16.21
N ALA A 88 4.03 -16.69 15.82
CA ALA A 88 3.18 -15.61 16.32
C ALA A 88 2.96 -15.70 17.84
N ARG A 89 2.71 -16.90 18.38
CA ARG A 89 2.55 -17.14 19.83
C ARG A 89 3.81 -16.82 20.63
N VAL A 90 4.98 -17.19 20.11
CA VAL A 90 6.25 -16.85 20.75
C VAL A 90 6.46 -15.33 20.77
N ILE A 91 6.18 -14.67 19.66
CA ILE A 91 6.32 -13.21 19.55
C ILE A 91 5.33 -12.46 20.44
N GLU A 92 4.12 -12.95 20.62
CA GLU A 92 3.14 -12.39 21.58
C GLU A 92 3.71 -12.28 23.01
N CYS A 93 4.64 -13.16 23.40
CA CYS A 93 5.31 -13.06 24.69
C CYS A 93 6.30 -11.87 24.79
N TYR A 94 6.69 -11.27 23.67
CA TYR A 94 7.74 -10.26 23.58
C TYR A 94 7.27 -8.90 23.09
N ALA A 95 6.16 -8.84 22.36
CA ALA A 95 5.66 -7.65 21.70
C ALA A 95 4.19 -7.37 21.96
N ASP A 96 3.77 -6.13 21.76
CA ASP A 96 2.39 -5.67 21.92
C ASP A 96 1.59 -5.66 20.61
N ILE A 97 2.29 -5.66 19.46
CA ILE A 97 1.70 -5.60 18.11
C ILE A 97 2.66 -6.25 17.11
N ILE A 98 2.10 -6.90 16.09
CA ILE A 98 2.87 -7.57 15.02
C ILE A 98 2.58 -6.91 13.68
N ALA A 99 3.61 -6.56 12.91
CA ALA A 99 3.54 -6.31 11.47
C ALA A 99 4.19 -7.49 10.74
N MET A 100 3.39 -8.28 10.03
CA MET A 100 3.84 -9.50 9.36
C MET A 100 3.81 -9.33 7.83
N ARG A 101 4.95 -9.64 7.19
CA ARG A 101 5.05 -9.83 5.74
C ARG A 101 5.45 -11.25 5.42
N HIS A 102 4.69 -11.90 4.53
CA HIS A 102 4.89 -13.32 4.24
C HIS A 102 4.70 -13.64 2.75
N PRO A 103 5.49 -14.56 2.15
CA PRO A 103 5.31 -14.95 0.75
C PRO A 103 4.03 -15.76 0.49
N LYS A 104 3.49 -16.44 1.51
CA LYS A 104 2.24 -17.21 1.40
C LYS A 104 1.04 -16.34 1.74
N GLU A 105 0.04 -16.35 0.86
CA GLU A 105 -1.24 -15.69 1.07
C GLU A 105 -1.95 -16.25 2.32
N GLY A 106 -2.58 -15.36 3.08
CA GLY A 106 -3.31 -15.71 4.30
C GLY A 106 -2.44 -15.97 5.55
N ALA A 107 -1.11 -15.93 5.47
CA ALA A 107 -0.27 -16.16 6.64
C ALA A 107 -0.51 -15.15 7.79
N PRO A 108 -0.67 -13.83 7.56
CA PRO A 108 -1.06 -12.89 8.60
C PRO A 108 -2.44 -13.18 9.20
N PHE A 109 -3.39 -13.66 8.39
CA PHE A 109 -4.69 -14.11 8.88
C PHE A 109 -4.53 -15.30 9.83
N VAL A 110 -3.75 -16.31 9.45
CA VAL A 110 -3.46 -17.45 10.33
C VAL A 110 -2.85 -16.96 11.63
N ALA A 111 -1.83 -16.10 11.60
CA ALA A 111 -1.23 -15.54 12.81
C ALA A 111 -2.29 -14.88 13.72
N SER A 112 -3.20 -14.08 13.14
CA SER A 112 -4.24 -13.36 13.90
C SER A 112 -5.22 -14.27 14.65
N GLN A 113 -5.38 -15.52 14.22
CA GLN A 113 -6.26 -16.50 14.87
C GLN A 113 -5.63 -17.13 16.15
N TYR A 114 -4.31 -17.01 16.32
CA TYR A 114 -3.57 -17.68 17.40
C TYR A 114 -3.01 -16.73 18.46
N VAL A 115 -3.18 -15.41 18.28
CA VAL A 115 -2.67 -14.39 19.20
C VAL A 115 -3.77 -13.42 19.65
N ASN A 116 -3.59 -12.80 20.82
CA ASN A 116 -4.48 -11.77 21.34
C ASN A 116 -4.02 -10.36 20.99
N ILE A 117 -2.73 -10.16 20.71
CA ILE A 117 -2.18 -8.88 20.28
C ILE A 117 -2.57 -8.58 18.81
N PRO A 118 -2.63 -7.30 18.42
CA PRO A 118 -2.93 -6.91 17.04
C PRO A 118 -1.93 -7.47 16.03
N VAL A 119 -2.44 -7.88 14.85
CA VAL A 119 -1.64 -8.28 13.70
C VAL A 119 -1.97 -7.38 12.52
N ILE A 120 -0.95 -6.82 11.91
CA ILE A 120 -1.03 -6.04 10.68
C ILE A 120 -0.44 -6.85 9.53
N ASN A 121 -1.21 -7.02 8.45
CA ASN A 121 -0.71 -7.55 7.19
C ASN A 121 0.16 -6.49 6.49
N ALA A 122 1.47 -6.71 6.47
CA ALA A 122 2.45 -5.87 5.78
C ALA A 122 2.75 -6.35 4.34
N GLY A 123 1.88 -7.21 3.81
CA GLY A 123 1.93 -7.82 2.48
C GLY A 123 2.00 -9.34 2.54
N ASP A 124 1.05 -10.02 1.91
CA ASP A 124 0.99 -11.49 1.84
C ASP A 124 0.95 -11.97 0.39
N GLY A 125 2.06 -12.45 -0.11
CA GLY A 125 2.19 -12.99 -1.47
C GLY A 125 1.69 -12.02 -2.55
N GLY A 126 0.79 -12.50 -3.40
CA GLY A 126 0.11 -11.70 -4.43
C GLY A 126 -1.23 -11.12 -4.00
N HIS A 127 -1.66 -11.34 -2.77
CA HIS A 127 -3.03 -11.13 -2.31
C HIS A 127 -3.30 -9.67 -1.88
N ASN A 128 -2.83 -9.25 -0.70
CA ASN A 128 -3.18 -7.94 -0.15
C ASN A 128 -1.96 -7.16 0.39
N HIS A 129 -2.10 -5.83 0.40
CA HIS A 129 -1.18 -4.92 1.07
C HIS A 129 -1.97 -3.74 1.69
N PRO A 130 -2.73 -3.97 2.77
CA PRO A 130 -3.69 -2.99 3.29
C PRO A 130 -3.04 -1.66 3.69
N THR A 131 -1.82 -1.67 4.22
CA THR A 131 -1.15 -0.43 4.61
C THR A 131 -0.63 0.38 3.40
N GLN A 132 -0.38 -0.27 2.26
CA GLN A 132 -0.12 0.46 1.01
C GLN A 132 -1.39 1.15 0.53
N THR A 133 -2.54 0.49 0.61
CA THR A 133 -3.82 1.10 0.28
C THR A 133 -4.09 2.36 1.11
N LEU A 134 -3.87 2.30 2.43
CA LEU A 134 -4.00 3.48 3.30
C LEU A 134 -3.00 4.60 2.92
N THR A 135 -1.77 4.23 2.57
CA THR A 135 -0.75 5.15 2.08
C THR A 135 -1.20 5.88 0.82
N ASP A 136 -1.78 5.15 -0.13
CA ASP A 136 -2.27 5.65 -1.40
C ASP A 136 -3.47 6.59 -1.18
N LEU A 137 -4.43 6.18 -0.34
CA LEU A 137 -5.60 6.99 0.01
C LEU A 137 -5.20 8.31 0.70
N LEU A 138 -4.25 8.27 1.67
CA LEU A 138 -3.75 9.48 2.31
C LEU A 138 -3.08 10.42 1.29
N THR A 139 -2.30 9.87 0.37
CA THR A 139 -1.63 10.64 -0.67
C THR A 139 -2.64 11.29 -1.60
N ILE A 140 -3.63 10.54 -2.09
CA ILE A 140 -4.70 11.07 -2.94
C ILE A 140 -5.45 12.19 -2.20
N ARG A 141 -5.83 11.97 -0.93
CA ARG A 141 -6.54 12.97 -0.14
C ARG A 141 -5.72 14.25 0.06
N ARG A 142 -4.43 14.14 0.31
CA ARG A 142 -3.54 15.31 0.47
C ARG A 142 -3.34 16.08 -0.81
N GLU A 143 -3.18 15.39 -1.95
CA GLU A 143 -2.93 16.04 -3.24
C GLU A 143 -4.23 16.56 -3.88
N LYS A 144 -5.38 15.92 -3.67
CA LYS A 144 -6.67 16.31 -4.29
C LYS A 144 -7.69 16.93 -3.33
N GLY A 145 -7.44 16.91 -2.03
CA GLY A 145 -8.37 17.40 -1.01
C GLY A 145 -9.61 16.53 -0.82
N ARG A 146 -9.71 15.39 -1.53
CA ARG A 146 -10.90 14.52 -1.53
C ARG A 146 -10.56 13.11 -1.97
N LEU A 147 -11.48 12.15 -1.70
CA LEU A 147 -11.42 10.76 -2.17
C LEU A 147 -12.56 10.40 -3.13
N ASN A 148 -13.25 11.39 -3.69
CA ASN A 148 -14.35 11.23 -4.64
C ASN A 148 -14.22 12.20 -5.82
N ASN A 149 -15.04 12.00 -6.87
CA ASN A 149 -15.16 12.92 -8.01
C ASN A 149 -13.81 13.24 -8.69
N PHE A 150 -13.09 12.22 -9.13
CA PHE A 150 -11.85 12.36 -9.91
C PHE A 150 -11.70 11.21 -10.92
N THR A 151 -10.81 11.40 -11.88
CA THR A 151 -10.41 10.37 -12.85
C THR A 151 -9.04 9.81 -12.46
N ILE A 152 -8.95 8.51 -12.23
CA ILE A 152 -7.71 7.80 -11.91
C ILE A 152 -7.32 6.83 -13.02
N GLY A 153 -6.10 6.96 -13.52
CA GLY A 153 -5.47 6.01 -14.43
C GLY A 153 -4.57 5.05 -13.67
N PHE A 154 -4.80 3.74 -13.81
CA PHE A 154 -3.88 2.70 -13.36
C PHE A 154 -3.09 2.21 -14.55
N CYS A 155 -1.75 2.30 -14.51
CA CYS A 155 -0.90 2.01 -15.66
C CYS A 155 0.20 1.00 -15.34
N GLY A 156 0.33 -0.01 -16.19
CA GLY A 156 1.39 -1.01 -16.15
C GLY A 156 0.89 -2.44 -15.97
N ASP A 157 1.40 -3.15 -14.96
CA ASP A 157 0.98 -4.51 -14.64
C ASP A 157 -0.26 -4.51 -13.76
N LEU A 158 -1.43 -4.56 -14.39
CA LEU A 158 -2.71 -4.60 -13.68
C LEU A 158 -3.15 -6.04 -13.34
N LYS A 159 -2.52 -7.04 -13.96
CA LYS A 159 -2.85 -8.46 -13.74
C LYS A 159 -2.34 -8.98 -12.40
N PHE A 160 -1.09 -8.67 -12.08
CA PHE A 160 -0.41 -9.13 -10.86
C PHE A 160 -0.24 -8.05 -9.80
N GLY A 161 -0.69 -6.83 -10.10
CA GLY A 161 -0.54 -5.65 -9.28
C GLY A 161 -1.45 -5.64 -8.04
N ARG A 162 -1.09 -6.37 -6.96
CA ARG A 162 -1.89 -6.41 -5.72
C ARG A 162 -2.21 -5.03 -5.14
N THR A 163 -1.30 -4.06 -5.29
CA THR A 163 -1.53 -2.68 -4.81
C THR A 163 -2.64 -2.00 -5.62
N VAL A 164 -2.68 -2.23 -6.93
CA VAL A 164 -3.76 -1.78 -7.82
C VAL A 164 -5.08 -2.41 -7.39
N HIS A 165 -5.12 -3.74 -7.23
CA HIS A 165 -6.32 -4.46 -6.84
C HIS A 165 -6.89 -3.97 -5.51
N SER A 166 -6.04 -3.81 -4.50
CA SER A 166 -6.43 -3.33 -3.19
C SER A 166 -6.93 -1.88 -3.22
N LEU A 167 -6.27 -1.02 -3.99
CA LEU A 167 -6.69 0.38 -4.13
C LEU A 167 -8.01 0.52 -4.89
N ILE A 168 -8.22 -0.24 -5.96
CA ILE A 168 -9.50 -0.28 -6.69
C ILE A 168 -10.64 -0.71 -5.74
N LYS A 169 -10.46 -1.78 -4.96
CA LYS A 169 -11.45 -2.22 -3.97
C LYS A 169 -11.76 -1.13 -2.95
N ALA A 170 -10.76 -0.44 -2.45
CA ALA A 170 -10.93 0.63 -1.49
C ALA A 170 -11.68 1.83 -2.10
N LEU A 171 -11.22 2.32 -3.25
CA LEU A 171 -11.81 3.45 -3.97
C LEU A 171 -13.22 3.18 -4.47
N SER A 172 -13.58 1.93 -4.77
CA SER A 172 -14.93 1.56 -5.19
C SER A 172 -16.02 1.80 -4.15
N ARG A 173 -15.67 2.23 -2.95
CA ARG A 173 -16.58 2.64 -1.88
C ARG A 173 -16.87 4.15 -1.87
N TYR A 174 -16.15 4.90 -2.70
CA TYR A 174 -16.33 6.36 -2.87
C TYR A 174 -17.03 6.66 -4.19
N GLU A 175 -17.76 7.76 -4.25
CA GLU A 175 -18.59 8.12 -5.39
C GLU A 175 -17.83 8.96 -6.43
N GLY A 176 -18.31 8.93 -7.68
CA GLY A 176 -17.87 9.82 -8.74
C GLY A 176 -16.43 9.58 -9.23
N ILE A 177 -15.89 8.37 -9.06
CA ILE A 177 -14.57 8.02 -9.55
C ILE A 177 -14.66 7.38 -10.92
N ASN A 178 -13.94 7.94 -11.88
CA ASN A 178 -13.76 7.38 -13.22
C ASN A 178 -12.46 6.57 -13.26
N TYR A 179 -12.55 5.30 -13.62
CA TYR A 179 -11.41 4.38 -13.67
C TYR A 179 -10.95 4.21 -15.11
N ILE A 180 -9.67 4.48 -15.38
CA ILE A 180 -9.02 4.20 -16.66
C ILE A 180 -7.91 3.18 -16.41
N LEU A 181 -8.01 2.02 -17.07
CA LEU A 181 -7.09 0.90 -16.91
C LEU A 181 -6.18 0.86 -18.14
N ILE A 182 -4.90 1.17 -17.93
CA ILE A 182 -3.90 1.35 -19.00
C ILE A 182 -2.94 0.17 -18.95
N SER A 183 -3.10 -0.79 -19.85
CA SER A 183 -2.25 -2.00 -19.88
C SER A 183 -2.29 -2.68 -21.24
N PRO A 184 -1.24 -3.42 -21.63
CA PRO A 184 -1.33 -4.35 -22.74
C PRO A 184 -2.33 -5.48 -22.40
N GLU A 185 -2.85 -6.14 -23.42
CA GLU A 185 -3.87 -7.18 -23.28
C GLU A 185 -3.46 -8.27 -22.27
N GLU A 186 -2.20 -8.66 -22.27
CA GLU A 186 -1.67 -9.73 -21.40
C GLU A 186 -1.58 -9.34 -19.92
N LEU A 187 -1.61 -8.05 -19.61
CA LEU A 187 -1.48 -7.48 -18.25
C LEU A 187 -2.75 -6.77 -17.78
N GLN A 188 -3.88 -7.01 -18.45
CA GLN A 188 -5.18 -6.47 -18.04
C GLN A 188 -5.59 -6.97 -16.66
N ILE A 189 -6.44 -6.18 -16.01
CA ILE A 189 -7.03 -6.52 -14.71
C ILE A 189 -7.76 -7.87 -14.76
N PRO A 190 -7.65 -8.72 -13.73
CA PRO A 190 -8.31 -10.02 -13.71
C PRO A 190 -9.84 -9.92 -13.75
N GLU A 191 -10.48 -10.87 -14.45
CA GLU A 191 -11.93 -10.94 -14.60
C GLU A 191 -12.71 -10.96 -13.28
N TYR A 192 -12.15 -11.57 -12.22
CA TYR A 192 -12.82 -11.58 -10.92
C TYR A 192 -12.97 -10.17 -10.33
N LEU A 193 -12.00 -9.26 -10.58
CA LEU A 193 -12.11 -7.87 -10.14
C LEU A 193 -13.13 -7.10 -10.98
N LYS A 194 -13.20 -7.35 -12.29
CA LYS A 194 -14.22 -6.75 -13.15
C LYS A 194 -15.61 -7.10 -12.64
N LYS A 195 -15.87 -8.38 -12.35
CA LYS A 195 -17.15 -8.86 -11.86
C LYS A 195 -17.47 -8.41 -10.44
N ASP A 196 -16.54 -8.64 -9.50
CA ASP A 196 -16.82 -8.46 -8.08
C ASP A 196 -16.77 -7.00 -7.62
N VAL A 197 -16.04 -6.14 -8.31
CA VAL A 197 -15.91 -4.74 -7.93
C VAL A 197 -16.71 -3.83 -8.88
N PHE A 198 -16.42 -3.88 -10.18
CA PHE A 198 -17.03 -2.94 -11.12
C PHE A 198 -18.48 -3.32 -11.46
N GLU A 199 -18.73 -4.52 -11.96
CA GLU A 199 -20.08 -4.95 -12.37
C GLU A 199 -21.06 -5.00 -11.21
N LYS A 200 -20.68 -5.63 -10.09
CA LYS A 200 -21.55 -5.75 -8.90
C LYS A 200 -21.99 -4.40 -8.33
N LYS A 201 -21.15 -3.38 -8.46
CA LYS A 201 -21.43 -2.03 -7.94
C LYS A 201 -21.93 -1.08 -9.01
N GLY A 202 -22.07 -1.52 -10.26
CA GLY A 202 -22.44 -0.66 -11.38
C GLY A 202 -21.42 0.44 -11.68
N ILE A 203 -20.15 0.21 -11.38
CA ILE A 203 -19.05 1.16 -11.63
C ILE A 203 -18.55 0.95 -13.06
N THR A 204 -18.49 2.02 -13.83
CA THR A 204 -17.93 2.00 -15.19
C THR A 204 -16.42 2.19 -15.16
N PHE A 205 -15.72 1.55 -16.10
CA PHE A 205 -14.29 1.72 -16.33
C PHE A 205 -13.98 1.70 -17.82
N THR A 206 -12.82 2.23 -18.19
CA THR A 206 -12.34 2.23 -19.58
C THR A 206 -11.00 1.51 -19.62
N GLU A 207 -10.83 0.56 -20.55
CA GLU A 207 -9.56 -0.09 -20.82
C GLU A 207 -8.92 0.52 -22.07
N VAL A 208 -7.63 0.86 -21.98
CA VAL A 208 -6.84 1.41 -23.07
C VAL A 208 -5.45 0.80 -23.07
N ASP A 209 -4.82 0.76 -24.25
CA ASP A 209 -3.45 0.26 -24.42
C ASP A 209 -2.39 1.37 -24.50
N LYS A 210 -2.80 2.64 -24.67
CA LYS A 210 -1.89 3.79 -24.77
C LYS A 210 -2.16 4.83 -23.69
N MET A 211 -1.13 5.15 -22.95
CA MET A 211 -1.17 6.16 -21.89
C MET A 211 -1.48 7.55 -22.47
N GLU A 212 -0.88 7.88 -23.61
CA GLU A 212 -0.96 9.18 -24.24
C GLU A 212 -2.40 9.59 -24.59
N ASP A 213 -3.24 8.61 -24.94
CA ASP A 213 -4.63 8.85 -25.36
C ASP A 213 -5.51 9.38 -24.21
N VAL A 214 -5.09 9.15 -22.97
CA VAL A 214 -5.89 9.45 -21.76
C VAL A 214 -5.23 10.44 -20.81
N MET A 215 -3.95 10.74 -20.96
CA MET A 215 -3.22 11.67 -20.08
C MET A 215 -3.94 12.99 -19.80
N PRO A 216 -4.58 13.66 -20.79
CA PRO A 216 -5.28 14.92 -20.55
C PRO A 216 -6.52 14.80 -19.65
N GLN A 217 -7.02 13.59 -19.43
CA GLN A 217 -8.23 13.34 -18.63
C GLN A 217 -7.91 13.03 -17.17
N LEU A 218 -6.67 12.59 -16.88
CA LEU A 218 -6.30 12.06 -15.57
C LEU A 218 -6.12 13.16 -14.52
N ASP A 219 -6.70 12.96 -13.36
CA ASP A 219 -6.39 13.70 -12.13
C ASP A 219 -5.30 12.99 -11.34
N ILE A 220 -5.26 11.65 -11.44
CA ILE A 220 -4.29 10.79 -10.78
C ILE A 220 -3.78 9.76 -11.78
N LEU A 221 -2.46 9.58 -11.82
CA LEU A 221 -1.81 8.48 -12.55
C LEU A 221 -1.09 7.57 -11.55
N TYR A 222 -1.60 6.36 -11.38
CA TYR A 222 -0.98 5.33 -10.54
C TYR A 222 -0.16 4.39 -11.43
N MET A 223 1.16 4.55 -11.38
CA MET A 223 2.11 3.75 -12.16
C MET A 223 2.51 2.49 -11.40
N THR A 224 2.67 1.37 -12.12
CA THR A 224 3.25 0.14 -11.58
C THR A 224 4.34 -0.38 -12.49
N ARG A 225 5.33 -1.07 -11.94
CA ARG A 225 6.32 -1.80 -12.73
C ARG A 225 5.77 -3.13 -13.23
N VAL A 226 6.29 -3.62 -14.33
CA VAL A 226 6.08 -5.00 -14.78
C VAL A 226 6.91 -5.92 -13.88
N GLN A 227 6.27 -6.86 -13.18
CA GLN A 227 6.89 -7.68 -12.13
C GLN A 227 7.54 -8.94 -12.72
N ARG A 228 8.85 -8.90 -12.97
CA ARG A 228 9.62 -10.04 -13.53
C ARG A 228 9.36 -11.35 -12.78
N GLU A 229 9.29 -11.28 -11.47
CA GLU A 229 9.10 -12.41 -10.58
C GLU A 229 7.76 -13.15 -10.74
N ARG A 230 6.83 -12.60 -11.54
CA ARG A 230 5.52 -13.17 -11.84
C ARG A 230 5.43 -13.85 -13.20
N PHE A 231 6.47 -13.76 -14.02
CA PHE A 231 6.50 -14.37 -15.35
C PHE A 231 7.14 -15.76 -15.32
N PHE A 232 6.48 -16.72 -15.92
CA PHE A 232 7.05 -18.07 -16.13
C PHE A 232 8.06 -18.08 -17.29
N ASN A 233 7.90 -17.16 -18.26
CA ASN A 233 8.73 -17.06 -19.45
C ASN A 233 9.45 -15.70 -19.46
N GLU A 234 10.78 -15.75 -19.48
CA GLU A 234 11.63 -14.54 -19.56
C GLU A 234 11.38 -13.73 -20.84
N ALA A 235 11.05 -14.39 -21.97
CA ALA A 235 10.79 -13.70 -23.23
C ALA A 235 9.54 -12.81 -23.15
N ASP A 236 8.50 -13.21 -22.42
CA ASP A 236 7.30 -12.42 -22.22
C ASP A 236 7.59 -11.19 -21.34
N TYR A 237 8.38 -11.38 -20.29
CA TYR A 237 8.83 -10.26 -19.47
C TYR A 237 9.63 -9.24 -20.27
N VAL A 238 10.62 -9.70 -21.07
CA VAL A 238 11.47 -8.80 -21.90
C VAL A 238 10.62 -8.02 -22.91
N ARG A 239 9.59 -8.63 -23.47
CA ARG A 239 8.67 -7.97 -24.41
C ARG A 239 7.82 -6.89 -23.75
N LEU A 240 7.39 -7.11 -22.50
CA LEU A 240 6.40 -6.25 -21.81
C LEU A 240 7.01 -5.24 -20.84
N LYS A 241 8.24 -5.46 -20.36
CA LYS A 241 8.87 -4.66 -19.31
C LYS A 241 8.93 -3.16 -19.58
N ASP A 242 9.02 -2.77 -20.84
CA ASP A 242 9.15 -1.38 -21.29
C ASP A 242 7.87 -0.85 -21.99
N SER A 243 6.72 -1.52 -21.76
CA SER A 243 5.45 -1.13 -22.39
C SER A 243 5.03 0.29 -22.04
N TYR A 244 5.35 0.76 -20.84
CA TYR A 244 5.01 2.11 -20.40
C TYR A 244 6.19 2.77 -19.70
N ILE A 245 6.62 3.90 -20.27
CA ILE A 245 7.63 4.76 -19.67
C ILE A 245 7.05 6.17 -19.58
N LEU A 246 6.82 6.65 -18.37
CA LEU A 246 6.42 8.03 -18.14
C LEU A 246 7.64 8.94 -18.22
N ASP A 247 7.60 9.90 -19.13
CA ASP A 247 8.64 10.88 -19.37
C ASP A 247 8.08 12.31 -19.43
N MET A 248 8.95 13.29 -19.63
CA MET A 248 8.55 14.69 -19.69
C MET A 248 7.69 15.02 -20.91
N ASP A 249 7.81 14.27 -22.02
CA ASP A 249 7.01 14.53 -23.22
C ASP A 249 5.54 14.12 -22.99
N LYS A 250 5.31 13.00 -22.33
CA LYS A 250 3.97 12.59 -21.89
C LYS A 250 3.36 13.55 -20.86
N LEU A 251 4.19 14.12 -19.99
CA LEU A 251 3.71 15.08 -19.00
C LEU A 251 3.31 16.44 -19.60
N ARG A 252 3.75 16.79 -20.82
CA ARG A 252 3.33 18.02 -21.49
C ARG A 252 1.85 18.05 -21.85
N ILE A 253 1.25 16.89 -22.11
CA ILE A 253 -0.17 16.78 -22.47
C ILE A 253 -1.06 16.48 -21.26
N ALA A 254 -0.48 16.24 -20.09
CA ALA A 254 -1.20 15.98 -18.86
C ALA A 254 -1.70 17.28 -18.21
N LYS A 255 -2.68 17.16 -17.30
CA LYS A 255 -3.13 18.28 -16.49
C LYS A 255 -1.99 18.85 -15.63
N GLU A 256 -2.03 20.13 -15.35
CA GLU A 256 -1.05 20.81 -14.47
C GLU A 256 -1.13 20.29 -13.03
N ASP A 257 -2.32 19.90 -12.58
CA ASP A 257 -2.59 19.37 -11.26
C ASP A 257 -2.62 17.84 -11.19
N LEU A 258 -2.14 17.13 -12.23
CA LEU A 258 -2.00 15.67 -12.20
C LEU A 258 -1.17 15.25 -10.98
N SER A 259 -1.57 14.19 -10.30
CA SER A 259 -0.78 13.57 -9.21
C SER A 259 -0.28 12.20 -9.65
N ILE A 260 1.04 12.01 -9.65
CA ILE A 260 1.69 10.77 -10.09
C ILE A 260 2.08 9.96 -8.85
N LEU A 261 1.48 8.79 -8.70
CA LEU A 261 1.73 7.85 -7.63
C LEU A 261 2.45 6.60 -8.14
N HIS A 262 3.23 5.98 -7.28
CA HIS A 262 3.91 4.71 -7.54
C HIS A 262 4.22 4.01 -6.21
N PRO A 263 3.92 2.72 -6.03
CA PRO A 263 4.17 2.02 -4.76
C PRO A 263 5.66 1.75 -4.50
N LEU A 264 6.53 1.94 -5.51
CA LEU A 264 7.96 1.64 -5.49
C LEU A 264 8.27 0.14 -5.18
N PRO A 265 9.41 -0.41 -5.61
CA PRO A 265 10.47 0.27 -6.37
C PRO A 265 10.04 0.50 -7.82
N ARG A 266 10.51 1.57 -8.41
CA ARG A 266 10.52 1.71 -9.87
C ARG A 266 11.83 1.17 -10.46
N VAL A 267 11.79 0.79 -11.72
CA VAL A 267 12.97 0.44 -12.52
C VAL A 267 13.18 1.52 -13.60
N ASN A 268 12.40 1.48 -14.68
CA ASN A 268 12.49 2.43 -15.79
C ASN A 268 11.12 2.99 -16.22
N GLU A 269 10.03 2.53 -15.59
CA GLU A 269 8.66 2.95 -15.95
C GLU A 269 8.36 4.41 -15.62
N ILE A 270 9.16 5.07 -14.82
CA ILE A 270 9.17 6.52 -14.63
C ILE A 270 10.59 7.04 -14.82
N SER A 271 10.78 7.91 -15.80
CA SER A 271 12.07 8.58 -16.03
C SER A 271 12.48 9.39 -14.80
N VAL A 272 13.77 9.35 -14.45
CA VAL A 272 14.33 10.16 -13.34
C VAL A 272 14.17 11.66 -13.54
N LYS A 273 13.96 12.12 -14.76
CA LYS A 273 13.68 13.54 -15.06
C LYS A 273 12.35 14.00 -14.49
N VAL A 274 11.40 13.09 -14.28
CA VAL A 274 10.08 13.36 -13.69
C VAL A 274 10.17 13.66 -12.20
N ASP A 275 11.23 13.25 -11.50
CA ASP A 275 11.38 13.42 -10.05
C ASP A 275 11.33 14.87 -9.58
N ASN A 276 11.72 15.80 -10.44
CA ASN A 276 11.71 17.24 -10.14
C ASN A 276 10.40 17.94 -10.59
N ASP A 277 9.49 17.22 -11.24
CA ASP A 277 8.18 17.76 -11.59
C ASP A 277 7.29 17.82 -10.34
N PRO A 278 6.58 18.94 -10.08
CA PRO A 278 5.73 19.09 -8.89
C PRO A 278 4.61 18.05 -8.81
N ARG A 279 4.23 17.44 -9.94
CA ARG A 279 3.23 16.37 -10.04
C ARG A 279 3.73 15.01 -9.56
N ALA A 280 5.05 14.83 -9.38
CA ALA A 280 5.66 13.60 -8.88
C ALA A 280 5.41 13.45 -7.36
N CYS A 281 4.45 12.58 -6.99
CA CYS A 281 4.03 12.42 -5.59
C CYS A 281 4.59 11.16 -4.92
N TYR A 282 5.26 10.28 -5.65
CA TYR A 282 5.66 8.95 -5.16
C TYR A 282 6.68 8.96 -3.99
N PHE A 283 7.50 10.01 -3.83
CA PHE A 283 8.34 10.14 -2.64
C PHE A 283 7.59 10.76 -1.45
N LYS A 284 6.66 11.71 -1.70
CA LYS A 284 5.70 12.17 -0.68
C LYS A 284 4.85 11.00 -0.17
N GLN A 285 4.44 10.11 -1.07
CA GLN A 285 3.70 8.89 -0.77
C GLN A 285 4.45 7.99 0.24
N VAL A 286 5.77 7.86 0.14
CA VAL A 286 6.60 7.12 1.11
C VAL A 286 6.46 7.74 2.52
N LEU A 287 6.57 9.05 2.64
CA LEU A 287 6.41 9.77 3.92
C LEU A 287 4.98 9.63 4.45
N ASN A 288 3.98 9.75 3.59
CA ASN A 288 2.57 9.54 3.94
C ASN A 288 2.34 8.14 4.51
N GLY A 289 3.04 7.14 3.97
CA GLY A 289 3.02 5.76 4.47
C GLY A 289 3.49 5.64 5.91
N LYS A 290 4.51 6.40 6.32
CA LYS A 290 4.95 6.44 7.72
C LYS A 290 3.86 7.02 8.61
N HIS A 291 3.29 8.17 8.26
CA HIS A 291 2.26 8.83 9.08
C HIS A 291 1.00 7.96 9.23
N VAL A 292 0.54 7.31 8.16
CA VAL A 292 -0.64 6.44 8.27
C VAL A 292 -0.36 5.17 9.08
N ARG A 293 0.88 4.65 9.04
CA ARG A 293 1.28 3.53 9.90
C ARG A 293 1.38 3.93 11.37
N MET A 294 1.80 5.16 11.66
CA MET A 294 1.72 5.71 13.03
C MET A 294 0.27 5.74 13.52
N ALA A 295 -0.63 6.32 12.74
CA ALA A 295 -2.06 6.36 13.08
C ALA A 295 -2.66 4.96 13.28
N LEU A 296 -2.31 4.00 12.42
CA LEU A 296 -2.77 2.61 12.49
C LEU A 296 -2.24 1.89 13.75
N ILE A 297 -0.97 2.05 14.07
CA ILE A 297 -0.36 1.48 15.28
C ILE A 297 -1.09 1.98 16.54
N MET A 298 -1.33 3.30 16.63
CA MET A 298 -2.07 3.90 17.73
C MET A 298 -3.48 3.35 17.85
N GLU A 299 -4.20 3.25 16.72
CA GLU A 299 -5.58 2.73 16.69
C GLU A 299 -5.65 1.28 17.20
N LEU A 300 -4.73 0.44 16.75
CA LEU A 300 -4.69 -0.99 17.12
C LEU A 300 -4.23 -1.22 18.56
N LEU A 301 -3.34 -0.38 19.07
CA LEU A 301 -2.90 -0.44 20.47
C LEU A 301 -3.88 0.24 21.42
N GLY A 302 -4.86 0.99 20.91
CA GLY A 302 -5.82 1.75 21.72
C GLY A 302 -5.16 2.87 22.52
N VAL A 303 -4.11 3.51 21.97
CA VAL A 303 -3.41 4.63 22.63
C VAL A 303 -3.77 5.96 21.97
N SER A 304 -3.82 7.02 22.76
CA SER A 304 -4.08 8.37 22.29
C SER A 304 -3.09 9.38 22.89
N ALA A 305 -2.92 10.51 22.19
CA ALA A 305 -2.06 11.60 22.67
C ALA A 305 -2.73 12.46 23.78
N ASP A 306 -4.01 12.26 24.03
CA ASP A 306 -4.77 13.03 25.02
C ASP A 306 -4.73 12.38 26.42
N GLU A 307 -4.06 11.22 26.56
CA GLU A 307 -3.93 10.46 27.82
C GLU A 307 -2.57 10.66 28.53
N HIS A 308 -1.75 11.61 28.05
CA HIS A 308 -0.41 11.88 28.60
C HIS A 308 -0.21 13.34 29.01
#